data_1d75a6fc065a478bd46f9f47a02e5508
#
_entry.id   1d75a6fc065a478bd46f9f47a02e5508
#
_cell.length_a   1.000
_cell.length_b   1.000
_cell.length_c   1.000
_cell.angle_alpha   90.00
_cell.angle_beta   90.00
_cell.angle_gamma   90.00
#
_symmetry.space_group_name_H-M   'P 1'
#
loop_
_entity.id
_entity.type
_entity.pdbx_description
1 polymer ?
#
loop_
_entity_poly.entity_id
_entity_poly.type
_entity_poly.pdbx_seq_one_letter_code
_entity_poly.pdbx_strand_id
1 'polypeptide(L)'
;MKLDDSKNKMTLQELIDTNNFINQLSVDCAIFGFHDKSLKILLLKYHELNLWAIPGGFIFEDEHLDDAAYRILYERTHLQDVYLQQFHAFGGIDRTEKKNPHRQLLANKGIKISKEHWINKRFVTIGYYALIDYTISHTFPDAFNETCAWFDVNQLPEMAFDHKEIIDKGLEHLRKTLDYDIVGSN
;
A
#
# COMPACT_ATOMS: atom_id res chain seq x y z
N MET A 1 5.96 -19.46 5.97
CA MET A 1 7.14 -18.78 6.57
C MET A 1 6.61 -18.05 7.81
N LYS A 2 7.11 -18.33 9.03
CA LYS A 2 6.72 -17.56 10.22
C LYS A 2 7.47 -16.22 10.14
N LEU A 3 6.75 -15.13 9.95
CA LEU A 3 7.31 -13.79 10.03
C LEU A 3 7.69 -13.53 11.50
N ASP A 4 8.89 -13.04 11.71
CA ASP A 4 9.44 -12.76 13.05
C ASP A 4 8.84 -11.44 13.56
N ASP A 5 7.94 -11.53 14.54
CA ASP A 5 7.28 -10.37 15.20
C ASP A 5 8.27 -9.45 15.95
N SER A 6 9.53 -9.82 16.06
CA SER A 6 10.55 -9.05 16.80
C SER A 6 11.24 -7.96 15.98
N LYS A 7 11.01 -7.90 14.67
CA LYS A 7 11.51 -6.80 13.84
C LYS A 7 10.64 -5.56 14.09
N ASN A 8 11.16 -4.68 14.90
CA ASN A 8 10.66 -3.39 15.33
C ASN A 8 9.95 -2.63 14.19
N LYS A 9 8.75 -2.15 14.47
CA LYS A 9 8.04 -1.20 13.59
C LYS A 9 8.96 0.00 13.34
N MET A 10 9.43 0.15 12.11
CA MET A 10 10.33 1.23 11.71
C MET A 10 9.70 2.59 12.03
N THR A 11 10.41 3.43 12.74
CA THR A 11 10.00 4.81 13.00
C THR A 11 10.22 5.70 11.79
N LEU A 12 9.56 6.86 11.74
CA LEU A 12 9.78 7.84 10.68
C LEU A 12 11.26 8.29 10.58
N GLN A 13 11.96 8.39 11.72
CA GLN A 13 13.38 8.76 11.74
C GLN A 13 14.26 7.64 11.18
N GLU A 14 14.00 6.40 11.55
CA GLU A 14 14.70 5.23 10.99
C GLU A 14 14.48 5.11 9.49
N LEU A 15 13.24 5.37 9.00
CA LEU A 15 12.95 5.42 7.57
C LEU A 15 13.80 6.46 6.84
N ILE A 16 13.97 7.65 7.43
CA ILE A 16 14.75 8.74 6.81
C ILE A 16 16.25 8.39 6.77
N ASP A 17 16.76 7.81 7.86
CA ASP A 17 18.19 7.56 8.05
C ASP A 17 18.68 6.27 7.38
N THR A 18 17.75 5.39 6.95
CA THR A 18 18.12 4.10 6.34
C THR A 18 18.46 4.25 4.85
N ASN A 19 19.52 3.56 4.44
CA ASN A 19 19.92 3.44 3.03
C ASN A 19 19.73 2.01 2.49
N ASN A 20 18.99 1.15 3.21
CA ASN A 20 18.85 -0.27 2.88
C ASN A 20 17.68 -0.55 1.91
N PHE A 21 17.12 0.48 1.29
CA PHE A 21 16.04 0.34 0.32
C PHE A 21 16.53 0.54 -1.11
N ILE A 22 15.95 -0.20 -2.03
CA ILE A 22 16.07 0.11 -3.45
C ILE A 22 15.46 1.49 -3.68
N ASN A 23 16.32 2.44 -4.06
CA ASN A 23 15.91 3.83 -4.22
C ASN A 23 14.85 4.00 -5.32
N GLN A 24 13.84 4.83 -5.05
CA GLN A 24 12.76 5.20 -5.95
C GLN A 24 11.89 4.02 -6.45
N LEU A 25 11.91 2.89 -5.73
CA LEU A 25 11.03 1.76 -5.98
C LEU A 25 10.19 1.46 -4.74
N SER A 26 8.90 1.21 -4.94
CA SER A 26 7.95 0.86 -3.87
C SER A 26 6.98 -0.22 -4.34
N VAL A 27 6.26 -0.79 -3.38
CA VAL A 27 5.13 -1.68 -3.62
C VAL A 27 3.88 -1.06 -3.00
N ASP A 28 2.75 -1.17 -3.71
CA ASP A 28 1.43 -0.80 -3.22
C ASP A 28 0.45 -1.96 -3.45
N CYS A 29 -0.31 -2.33 -2.39
CA CYS A 29 -1.20 -3.50 -2.38
C CYS A 29 -2.66 -3.06 -2.34
N ALA A 30 -3.39 -3.24 -3.44
CA ALA A 30 -4.84 -3.02 -3.51
C ALA A 30 -5.57 -4.28 -3.00
N ILE A 31 -5.94 -4.30 -1.73
CA ILE A 31 -6.62 -5.42 -1.10
C ILE A 31 -8.14 -5.22 -1.18
N PHE A 32 -8.77 -5.95 -2.09
CA PHE A 32 -10.22 -5.96 -2.24
C PHE A 32 -10.84 -6.97 -1.29
N GLY A 33 -11.96 -6.59 -0.69
CA GLY A 33 -12.74 -7.45 0.17
C GLY A 33 -14.15 -7.62 -0.39
N PHE A 34 -14.62 -8.85 -0.47
CA PHE A 34 -15.97 -9.16 -0.96
C PHE A 34 -16.76 -9.93 0.10
N HIS A 35 -17.94 -9.45 0.41
CA HIS A 35 -18.90 -10.13 1.25
C HIS A 35 -20.31 -9.58 0.98
N ASP A 36 -21.31 -10.44 0.97
CA ASP A 36 -22.73 -10.10 0.81
C ASP A 36 -22.99 -9.10 -0.35
N LYS A 37 -22.44 -9.40 -1.54
CA LYS A 37 -22.54 -8.59 -2.77
C LYS A 37 -21.94 -7.17 -2.67
N SER A 38 -21.16 -6.90 -1.63
CA SER A 38 -20.46 -5.65 -1.43
C SER A 38 -18.96 -5.82 -1.69
N LEU A 39 -18.39 -4.99 -2.56
CA LEU A 39 -16.96 -4.95 -2.83
C LEU A 39 -16.34 -3.72 -2.15
N LYS A 40 -15.35 -3.96 -1.33
CA LYS A 40 -14.66 -2.94 -0.55
C LYS A 40 -13.16 -2.97 -0.82
N ILE A 41 -12.48 -1.90 -0.46
CA ILE A 41 -11.03 -1.75 -0.49
C ILE A 41 -10.52 -1.45 0.93
N LEU A 42 -9.40 -2.09 1.30
CA LEU A 42 -8.74 -1.84 2.57
C LEU A 42 -7.88 -0.59 2.47
N LEU A 43 -8.11 0.38 3.35
CA LEU A 43 -7.36 1.63 3.40
C LEU A 43 -6.78 1.87 4.80
N LEU A 44 -5.64 2.56 4.82
CA LEU A 44 -4.93 3.02 5.99
C LEU A 44 -5.01 4.53 6.08
N LYS A 45 -5.35 5.08 7.25
CA LYS A 45 -5.37 6.52 7.48
C LYS A 45 -4.03 6.97 8.03
N TYR A 46 -3.39 7.96 7.42
CA TYR A 46 -2.17 8.54 7.95
C TYR A 46 -2.40 9.26 9.27
N HIS A 47 -1.46 9.12 10.22
CA HIS A 47 -1.48 9.86 11.48
C HIS A 47 -1.58 11.37 11.22
N GLU A 48 -2.42 12.05 12.00
CA GLU A 48 -2.58 13.51 11.98
C GLU A 48 -3.01 14.12 10.62
N LEU A 49 -3.31 13.29 9.63
CA LEU A 49 -3.73 13.75 8.31
C LEU A 49 -5.12 13.18 7.95
N ASN A 50 -5.90 13.96 7.19
CA ASN A 50 -7.14 13.43 6.62
C ASN A 50 -6.88 12.82 5.24
N LEU A 51 -5.84 11.99 5.15
CA LEU A 51 -5.44 11.29 3.92
C LEU A 51 -5.41 9.79 4.15
N TRP A 52 -5.92 9.05 3.16
CA TRP A 52 -5.97 7.61 3.15
C TRP A 52 -5.09 7.03 2.04
N ALA A 53 -4.58 5.84 2.26
CA ALA A 53 -3.72 5.12 1.33
C ALA A 53 -4.04 3.64 1.31
N ILE A 54 -3.72 2.95 0.23
CA ILE A 54 -3.60 1.49 0.26
C ILE A 54 -2.33 1.08 1.01
N PRO A 55 -2.24 -0.15 1.56
CA PRO A 55 -1.01 -0.68 2.13
C PRO A 55 0.14 -0.58 1.15
N GLY A 56 1.22 0.08 1.54
CA GLY A 56 2.38 0.29 0.68
C GLY A 56 3.68 0.47 1.47
N GLY A 57 4.81 0.32 0.79
CA GLY A 57 6.13 0.44 1.41
C GLY A 57 7.28 0.30 0.42
N PHE A 58 8.50 0.31 0.98
CA PHE A 58 9.74 0.24 0.23
C PHE A 58 10.31 -1.18 0.23
N ILE A 59 11.11 -1.50 -0.77
CA ILE A 59 11.73 -2.80 -0.99
C ILE A 59 13.14 -2.73 -0.42
N PHE A 60 13.54 -3.68 0.43
CA PHE A 60 14.91 -3.77 0.89
C PHE A 60 15.84 -4.28 -0.21
N GLU A 61 17.13 -3.92 -0.13
CA GLU A 61 18.12 -4.33 -1.14
C GLU A 61 18.38 -5.84 -1.15
N ASP A 62 18.08 -6.54 -0.06
CA ASP A 62 18.35 -7.96 0.17
C ASP A 62 17.10 -8.85 0.15
N GLU A 63 15.96 -8.36 -0.40
CA GLU A 63 14.73 -9.16 -0.49
C GLU A 63 14.22 -9.27 -1.93
N HIS A 64 13.48 -10.35 -2.22
CA HIS A 64 12.76 -10.48 -3.49
C HIS A 64 11.50 -9.60 -3.50
N LEU A 65 11.11 -9.14 -4.69
CA LEU A 65 9.97 -8.24 -4.88
C LEU A 65 8.65 -8.78 -4.30
N ASP A 66 8.37 -10.07 -4.52
CA ASP A 66 7.15 -10.70 -3.99
C ASP A 66 7.22 -10.85 -2.46
N ASP A 67 8.39 -11.17 -1.89
CA ASP A 67 8.60 -11.24 -0.44
C ASP A 67 8.40 -9.85 0.19
N ALA A 68 8.88 -8.78 -0.46
CA ALA A 68 8.62 -7.40 -0.06
C ALA A 68 7.12 -7.09 -0.01
N ALA A 69 6.35 -7.50 -1.03
CA ALA A 69 4.91 -7.26 -1.07
C ALA A 69 4.18 -7.94 0.10
N TYR A 70 4.51 -9.20 0.40
CA TYR A 70 3.94 -9.92 1.55
C TYR A 70 4.37 -9.32 2.89
N ARG A 71 5.65 -8.97 3.06
CA ARG A 71 6.16 -8.30 4.27
C ARG A 71 5.44 -6.96 4.49
N ILE A 72 5.36 -6.12 3.45
CA ILE A 72 4.71 -4.80 3.52
C ILE A 72 3.24 -4.96 3.90
N LEU A 73 2.51 -5.88 3.25
CA LEU A 73 1.10 -6.13 3.58
C LEU A 73 0.96 -6.52 5.05
N TYR A 74 1.79 -7.46 5.52
CA TYR A 74 1.75 -7.90 6.92
C TYR A 74 2.09 -6.78 7.90
N GLU A 75 3.19 -6.05 7.69
CA GLU A 75 3.62 -4.95 8.56
C GLU A 75 2.55 -3.85 8.69
N ARG A 76 1.81 -3.59 7.60
CA ARG A 76 0.79 -2.54 7.55
C ARG A 76 -0.59 -2.97 8.08
N THR A 77 -0.94 -4.23 7.97
CA THR A 77 -2.33 -4.69 8.19
C THR A 77 -2.44 -5.94 9.06
N HIS A 78 -1.34 -6.66 9.30
CA HIS A 78 -1.28 -7.99 9.91
C HIS A 78 -2.06 -9.07 9.13
N LEU A 79 -2.44 -8.81 7.88
CA LEU A 79 -3.02 -9.83 7.01
C LEU A 79 -1.98 -10.87 6.62
N GLN A 80 -2.35 -12.14 6.74
CA GLN A 80 -1.57 -13.31 6.34
C GLN A 80 -2.40 -14.20 5.43
N ASP A 81 -1.76 -15.15 4.77
CA ASP A 81 -2.39 -16.14 3.89
C ASP A 81 -3.23 -15.51 2.76
N VAL A 82 -2.80 -14.34 2.29
CA VAL A 82 -3.42 -13.60 1.18
C VAL A 82 -2.65 -13.89 -0.09
N TYR A 83 -3.32 -14.33 -1.16
CA TYR A 83 -2.69 -14.50 -2.46
C TYR A 83 -2.57 -13.15 -3.17
N LEU A 84 -1.35 -12.60 -3.20
CA LEU A 84 -1.02 -11.37 -3.91
C LEU A 84 -0.65 -11.65 -5.37
N GLN A 85 -1.22 -10.89 -6.29
CA GLN A 85 -0.89 -10.94 -7.71
C GLN A 85 -0.41 -9.57 -8.19
N GLN A 86 0.77 -9.53 -8.79
CA GLN A 86 1.27 -8.32 -9.45
C GLN A 86 0.40 -8.00 -10.68
N PHE A 87 0.09 -6.71 -10.89
CA PHE A 87 -0.77 -6.33 -12.02
C PHE A 87 -0.24 -5.17 -12.87
N HIS A 88 0.44 -4.18 -12.29
CA HIS A 88 0.88 -3.01 -13.05
C HIS A 88 2.03 -2.27 -12.35
N ALA A 89 2.82 -1.51 -13.13
CA ALA A 89 3.81 -0.58 -12.61
C ALA A 89 3.35 0.87 -12.85
N PHE A 90 3.32 1.68 -11.80
CA PHE A 90 2.87 3.08 -11.84
C PHE A 90 4.09 4.00 -11.73
N GLY A 91 4.35 4.77 -12.78
CA GLY A 91 5.53 5.63 -12.88
C GLY A 91 5.20 7.04 -13.41
N GLY A 92 4.00 7.57 -13.12
CA GLY A 92 3.62 8.92 -13.51
C GLY A 92 4.63 9.97 -13.04
N ILE A 93 4.90 10.98 -13.86
CA ILE A 93 5.92 12.00 -13.58
C ILE A 93 5.57 12.78 -12.31
N ASP A 94 4.29 13.05 -12.09
CA ASP A 94 3.76 13.87 -11.01
C ASP A 94 3.21 13.08 -9.82
N ARG A 95 3.32 11.73 -9.82
CA ARG A 95 2.67 10.89 -8.81
C ARG A 95 3.08 11.21 -7.37
N THR A 96 4.33 11.57 -7.12
CA THR A 96 4.83 11.86 -5.77
C THR A 96 4.67 13.32 -5.36
N GLU A 97 4.19 14.18 -6.24
CA GLU A 97 3.91 15.58 -5.93
C GLU A 97 2.47 15.79 -5.43
N LYS A 98 1.56 14.89 -5.85
CA LYS A 98 0.15 14.93 -5.45
C LYS A 98 0.00 14.48 -3.99
N LYS A 99 -0.54 15.35 -3.11
CA LYS A 99 -0.94 15.02 -1.73
C LYS A 99 0.03 14.07 -1.02
N ASN A 100 1.32 14.45 -0.97
CA ASN A 100 2.38 13.64 -0.38
C ASN A 100 2.33 13.70 1.16
N PRO A 101 1.85 12.64 1.85
CA PRO A 101 1.74 12.63 3.31
C PRO A 101 3.09 12.64 4.01
N HIS A 102 4.13 12.06 3.42
CA HIS A 102 5.45 12.03 4.02
C HIS A 102 6.00 13.45 4.24
N ARG A 103 5.88 14.32 3.24
CA ARG A 103 6.29 15.73 3.36
C ARG A 103 5.49 16.46 4.43
N GLN A 104 4.18 16.21 4.52
CA GLN A 104 3.33 16.85 5.51
C GLN A 104 3.67 16.38 6.93
N LEU A 105 3.83 15.07 7.14
CA LEU A 105 4.20 14.50 8.45
C LEU A 105 5.57 14.99 8.92
N LEU A 106 6.55 15.04 8.03
CA LEU A 106 7.88 15.57 8.34
C LEU A 106 7.82 17.04 8.75
N ALA A 107 7.06 17.85 7.99
CA ALA A 107 6.86 19.26 8.30
C ALA A 107 6.15 19.45 9.65
N ASN A 108 5.11 18.68 9.95
CA ASN A 108 4.40 18.72 11.24
C ASN A 108 5.32 18.40 12.42
N LYS A 109 6.28 17.48 12.23
CA LYS A 109 7.29 17.12 13.25
C LYS A 109 8.51 18.03 13.27
N GLY A 110 8.53 19.08 12.45
CA GLY A 110 9.68 20.01 12.36
C GLY A 110 10.94 19.39 11.74
N ILE A 111 10.84 18.22 11.13
CA ILE A 111 11.97 17.53 10.49
C ILE A 111 12.20 18.13 9.10
N LYS A 112 13.37 18.72 8.90
CA LYS A 112 13.79 19.29 7.62
C LYS A 112 14.68 18.30 6.88
N ILE A 113 14.25 17.90 5.69
CA ILE A 113 15.05 17.06 4.77
C ILE A 113 15.40 17.85 3.51
N SER A 114 16.55 17.57 2.93
CA SER A 114 16.97 18.24 1.68
C SER A 114 16.06 17.86 0.51
N LYS A 115 16.02 18.68 -0.53
CA LYS A 115 15.28 18.36 -1.75
C LYS A 115 15.86 17.15 -2.49
N GLU A 116 17.14 16.91 -2.31
CA GLU A 116 17.89 15.79 -2.89
C GLU A 116 17.66 14.48 -2.17
N HIS A 117 17.10 14.52 -0.96
CA HIS A 117 16.82 13.32 -0.17
C HIS A 117 15.91 12.35 -0.94
N TRP A 118 16.21 11.06 -0.85
CA TRP A 118 15.55 10.01 -1.63
C TRP A 118 14.00 10.02 -1.49
N ILE A 119 13.47 10.30 -0.29
CA ILE A 119 12.01 10.36 -0.02
C ILE A 119 11.30 11.50 -0.77
N ASN A 120 12.05 12.51 -1.24
CA ASN A 120 11.52 13.61 -2.04
C ASN A 120 11.58 13.34 -3.55
N LYS A 121 12.22 12.24 -3.96
CA LYS A 121 12.33 11.85 -5.37
C LYS A 121 11.04 11.20 -5.85
N ARG A 122 10.90 11.10 -7.18
CA ARG A 122 9.84 10.34 -7.81
C ARG A 122 10.05 8.84 -7.58
N PHE A 123 8.97 8.16 -7.21
CA PHE A 123 8.95 6.71 -7.08
C PHE A 123 8.21 6.07 -8.26
N VAL A 124 8.68 4.90 -8.66
CA VAL A 124 7.89 3.93 -9.41
C VAL A 124 7.35 2.92 -8.40
N THR A 125 6.06 2.63 -8.44
CA THR A 125 5.50 1.58 -7.59
C THR A 125 5.02 0.39 -8.40
N ILE A 126 5.24 -0.79 -7.86
CA ILE A 126 4.71 -2.05 -8.38
C ILE A 126 3.40 -2.34 -7.64
N GLY A 127 2.31 -2.37 -8.39
CA GLY A 127 0.98 -2.66 -7.87
C GLY A 127 0.73 -4.16 -7.75
N TYR A 128 0.31 -4.57 -6.56
CA TYR A 128 -0.23 -5.90 -6.28
C TYR A 128 -1.70 -5.79 -5.91
N TYR A 129 -2.50 -6.82 -6.20
CA TYR A 129 -3.87 -6.90 -5.73
C TYR A 129 -4.18 -8.27 -5.15
N ALA A 130 -5.21 -8.32 -4.32
CA ALA A 130 -5.83 -9.54 -3.84
C ALA A 130 -7.33 -9.34 -3.65
N LEU A 131 -8.08 -10.44 -3.69
CA LEU A 131 -9.48 -10.49 -3.29
C LEU A 131 -9.64 -11.46 -2.13
N ILE A 132 -10.21 -10.98 -1.01
CA ILE A 132 -10.42 -11.77 0.21
C ILE A 132 -11.85 -11.62 0.73
N ASP A 133 -12.28 -12.49 1.63
CA ASP A 133 -13.46 -12.25 2.45
C ASP A 133 -13.10 -11.29 3.59
N TYR A 134 -13.62 -10.06 3.57
CA TYR A 134 -13.24 -9.04 4.56
C TYR A 134 -13.85 -9.26 5.95
N THR A 135 -14.82 -10.17 6.12
CA THR A 135 -15.44 -10.46 7.42
C THR A 135 -14.57 -11.28 8.33
N ILE A 136 -13.63 -12.05 7.76
CA ILE A 136 -12.70 -12.90 8.51
C ILE A 136 -11.33 -12.24 8.73
N SER A 137 -11.13 -11.04 8.18
CA SER A 137 -9.85 -10.34 8.27
C SER A 137 -9.83 -9.41 9.49
N HIS A 138 -8.90 -9.65 10.40
CA HIS A 138 -8.59 -8.74 11.50
C HIS A 138 -7.37 -7.90 11.10
N THR A 139 -7.56 -6.58 11.01
CA THR A 139 -6.52 -5.65 10.61
C THR A 139 -6.18 -4.70 11.76
N PHE A 140 -4.89 -4.38 11.92
CA PHE A 140 -4.41 -3.48 12.96
C PHE A 140 -3.57 -2.37 12.34
N PRO A 141 -3.68 -1.12 12.82
CA PRO A 141 -2.84 -0.02 12.35
C PRO A 141 -1.38 -0.22 12.78
N ASP A 142 -0.47 0.36 12.02
CA ASP A 142 0.97 0.38 12.32
C ASP A 142 1.44 1.72 12.91
N ALA A 143 2.77 1.94 12.95
CA ALA A 143 3.37 3.17 13.48
C ALA A 143 3.10 4.43 12.62
N PHE A 144 2.74 4.28 11.34
CA PHE A 144 2.49 5.37 10.40
C PHE A 144 1.01 5.69 10.24
N ASN A 145 0.12 4.75 10.62
CA ASN A 145 -1.31 4.82 10.37
C ASN A 145 -2.09 4.69 11.66
N GLU A 146 -3.07 5.56 11.86
CA GLU A 146 -3.92 5.57 13.05
C GLU A 146 -5.13 4.62 12.94
N THR A 147 -5.50 4.24 11.72
CA THR A 147 -6.69 3.44 11.46
C THR A 147 -6.53 2.62 10.18
N CYS A 148 -7.05 1.41 10.22
CA CYS A 148 -7.21 0.52 9.08
C CYS A 148 -8.71 0.23 8.90
N ALA A 149 -9.28 0.50 7.72
CA ALA A 149 -10.72 0.40 7.51
C ALA A 149 -11.08 -0.03 6.07
N TRP A 150 -12.26 -0.66 5.94
CA TRP A 150 -12.84 -1.07 4.67
C TRP A 150 -13.79 0.00 4.12
N PHE A 151 -13.55 0.45 2.90
CA PHE A 151 -14.37 1.43 2.20
C PHE A 151 -15.05 0.80 0.98
N ASP A 152 -16.26 1.26 0.66
CA ASP A 152 -16.88 0.94 -0.61
C ASP A 152 -15.99 1.47 -1.76
N VAL A 153 -15.73 0.64 -2.77
CA VAL A 153 -14.86 1.00 -3.90
C VAL A 153 -15.38 2.20 -4.71
N ASN A 154 -16.69 2.50 -4.61
CA ASN A 154 -17.32 3.64 -5.27
C ASN A 154 -17.37 4.90 -4.39
N GLN A 155 -17.00 4.82 -3.10
CA GLN A 155 -17.09 5.92 -2.13
C GLN A 155 -15.76 6.08 -1.38
N LEU A 156 -14.69 6.34 -2.12
CA LEU A 156 -13.35 6.51 -1.56
C LEU A 156 -13.21 7.85 -0.84
N PRO A 157 -12.52 7.87 0.31
CA PRO A 157 -12.13 9.12 0.98
C PRO A 157 -11.05 9.87 0.18
N GLU A 158 -10.53 10.95 0.74
CA GLU A 158 -9.40 11.65 0.15
C GLU A 158 -8.14 10.79 0.19
N MET A 159 -7.59 10.50 -1.01
CA MET A 159 -6.47 9.58 -1.17
C MET A 159 -5.13 10.31 -1.25
N ALA A 160 -4.10 9.71 -0.65
CA ALA A 160 -2.71 10.11 -0.82
C ALA A 160 -2.19 9.75 -2.22
N PHE A 161 -1.23 10.50 -2.72
CA PHE A 161 -0.56 10.25 -4.00
C PHE A 161 -1.53 10.02 -5.17
N ASP A 162 -1.24 9.01 -5.97
CA ASP A 162 -2.07 8.47 -7.06
C ASP A 162 -2.79 7.17 -6.67
N HIS A 163 -2.97 6.88 -5.38
CA HIS A 163 -3.53 5.61 -4.91
C HIS A 163 -4.93 5.33 -5.43
N LYS A 164 -5.71 6.39 -5.74
CA LYS A 164 -7.00 6.19 -6.43
C LYS A 164 -6.81 5.54 -7.81
N GLU A 165 -5.81 5.97 -8.58
CA GLU A 165 -5.51 5.39 -9.90
C GLU A 165 -5.09 3.92 -9.77
N ILE A 166 -4.31 3.58 -8.72
CA ILE A 166 -3.90 2.21 -8.44
C ILE A 166 -5.12 1.33 -8.13
N ILE A 167 -6.06 1.82 -7.32
CA ILE A 167 -7.31 1.11 -7.01
C ILE A 167 -8.15 0.90 -8.28
N ASP A 168 -8.37 1.95 -9.07
CA ASP A 168 -9.15 1.88 -10.30
C ASP A 168 -8.56 0.84 -11.28
N LYS A 169 -7.24 0.82 -11.43
CA LYS A 169 -6.52 -0.14 -12.27
C LYS A 169 -6.56 -1.56 -11.72
N GLY A 170 -6.45 -1.72 -10.39
CA GLY A 170 -6.62 -3.01 -9.72
C GLY A 170 -8.02 -3.59 -9.91
N LEU A 171 -9.07 -2.76 -9.82
CA LEU A 171 -10.45 -3.16 -10.11
C LEU A 171 -10.64 -3.61 -11.56
N GLU A 172 -10.01 -2.92 -12.51
CA GLU A 172 -10.03 -3.34 -13.92
C GLU A 172 -9.42 -4.73 -14.11
N HIS A 173 -8.28 -4.99 -13.45
CA HIS A 173 -7.63 -6.30 -13.47
C HIS A 173 -8.47 -7.39 -12.80
N LEU A 174 -9.01 -7.12 -11.62
CA LEU A 174 -9.86 -8.04 -10.89
C LEU A 174 -11.08 -8.47 -11.75
N ARG A 175 -11.75 -7.52 -12.39
CA ARG A 175 -12.87 -7.81 -13.29
C ARG A 175 -12.48 -8.72 -14.46
N LYS A 176 -11.35 -8.42 -15.12
CA LYS A 176 -10.85 -9.25 -16.22
C LYS A 176 -10.54 -10.67 -15.78
N THR A 177 -9.90 -10.84 -14.62
CA THR A 177 -9.59 -12.18 -14.09
C THR A 177 -10.86 -12.98 -13.82
N LEU A 178 -11.87 -12.37 -13.19
CA LEU A 178 -13.13 -13.02 -12.92
C LEU A 178 -13.91 -13.39 -14.22
N ASP A 179 -13.87 -12.53 -15.24
CA ASP A 179 -14.50 -12.82 -16.54
C ASP A 179 -13.81 -14.00 -17.24
N TYR A 180 -12.49 -14.12 -17.17
CA TYR A 180 -11.75 -15.24 -17.75
C TYR A 180 -12.07 -16.58 -17.06
N ASP A 181 -12.17 -16.59 -15.73
CA ASP A 181 -12.47 -17.79 -14.95
C ASP A 181 -13.90 -18.32 -15.25
N ILE A 182 -14.85 -17.43 -15.52
CA ILE A 182 -16.23 -17.80 -15.89
C ILE A 182 -16.31 -18.41 -17.30
N VAL A 183 -15.52 -17.89 -18.26
CA VAL A 183 -15.53 -18.36 -19.66
C VAL A 183 -14.70 -19.63 -19.86
N GLY A 184 -13.65 -19.84 -19.05
CA GLY A 184 -12.77 -21.01 -19.12
C GLY A 184 -13.31 -22.27 -18.44
N SER A 185 -14.46 -22.19 -17.76
CA SER A 185 -15.06 -23.29 -16.99
C SER A 185 -16.15 -24.07 -17.76
N ASN A 186 -16.28 -23.90 -19.10
CA ASN A 186 -17.22 -24.62 -19.96
C ASN A 186 -16.52 -25.67 -20.82
#